data_492ae7ea23f7ac45534feda2c5a4cc1f
#
_entry.id   492ae7ea23f7ac45534feda2c5a4cc1f
#
_cell.length_a   1.000
_cell.length_b   1.000
_cell.length_c   1.000
_cell.angle_alpha   90.00
_cell.angle_beta   90.00
_cell.angle_gamma   90.00
#
_symmetry.space_group_name_H-M   'P 1'
#
loop_
_entity.id
_entity.type
_entity.pdbx_description
1 polymer ?
#
loop_
_entity_poly.entity_id
_entity_poly.type
_entity_poly.pdbx_seq_one_letter_code
_entity_poly.pdbx_strand_id
1 'polypeptide(L)'
;MPKFEKLTLPTEGEIITFNQGKPNIPNNPIVPFIRGDGTGVDIWPATQIVLDAAIKKSYGNEKKINWFKVYAGDEACELYGTYNYLPQDTIEAIKHLSLIHI
;
A
#
# COMPACT_ATOMS: atom_id res chain seq x y z
N MET A 1 -3.89 -14.49 6.13
CA MET A 1 -4.27 -13.19 5.56
C MET A 1 -5.26 -12.48 6.47
N PRO A 2 -5.09 -11.20 6.71
CA PRO A 2 -6.07 -10.46 7.48
C PRO A 2 -7.37 -10.34 6.70
N LYS A 3 -8.45 -10.31 7.45
CA LYS A 3 -9.76 -10.07 6.88
C LYS A 3 -10.12 -8.60 7.08
N PHE A 4 -10.23 -7.87 5.99
CA PHE A 4 -10.54 -6.45 6.06
C PHE A 4 -12.05 -6.22 6.10
N GLU A 5 -12.45 -5.15 6.76
CA GLU A 5 -13.84 -4.74 6.81
C GLU A 5 -14.29 -4.11 5.48
N LYS A 6 -13.49 -3.22 4.92
CA LYS A 6 -13.84 -2.48 3.71
C LYS A 6 -12.78 -2.52 2.61
N LEU A 7 -11.61 -3.09 2.88
CA LEU A 7 -10.54 -3.16 1.88
C LEU A 7 -10.52 -4.53 1.22
N THR A 8 -10.10 -4.55 -0.04
CA THR A 8 -9.89 -5.78 -0.80
C THR A 8 -8.49 -5.74 -1.38
N LEU A 9 -7.69 -6.75 -1.08
CA LEU A 9 -6.35 -6.85 -1.65
C LEU A 9 -6.42 -6.93 -3.17
N PRO A 10 -5.40 -6.38 -3.86
CA PRO A 10 -5.30 -6.57 -5.31
C PRO A 10 -5.30 -8.06 -5.66
N THR A 11 -5.96 -8.40 -6.76
CA THR A 11 -5.95 -9.79 -7.26
C THR A 11 -4.61 -10.16 -7.85
N GLU A 12 -3.87 -9.16 -8.32
CA GLU A 12 -2.50 -9.34 -8.80
C GLU A 12 -1.52 -8.89 -7.74
N GLY A 13 -0.34 -9.49 -7.77
CA GLY A 13 0.71 -9.13 -6.83
C GLY A 13 0.86 -10.13 -5.71
N GLU A 14 2.01 -10.07 -5.08
CA GLU A 14 2.38 -10.94 -3.98
C GLU A 14 2.84 -10.14 -2.78
N ILE A 15 2.59 -10.67 -1.60
CA ILE A 15 2.95 -10.02 -0.34
C ILE A 15 4.45 -10.16 -0.09
N ILE A 16 5.08 -9.09 0.35
CA ILE A 16 6.46 -9.14 0.85
C ILE A 16 6.46 -9.91 2.16
N THR A 17 7.34 -10.89 2.29
CA THR A 17 7.45 -11.69 3.50
C THR A 17 8.85 -11.60 4.09
N PHE A 18 8.98 -11.98 5.35
CA PHE A 18 10.28 -12.05 6.02
C PHE A 18 10.55 -13.48 6.42
N ASN A 19 11.79 -13.92 6.19
CA ASN A 19 12.25 -15.23 6.62
C ASN A 19 13.58 -15.06 7.32
N GLN A 20 13.62 -15.42 8.61
CA GLN A 20 14.82 -15.30 9.45
C GLN A 20 15.40 -13.87 9.43
N GLY A 21 14.52 -12.88 9.50
CA GLY A 21 14.91 -11.47 9.52
C GLY A 21 15.26 -10.88 8.16
N LYS A 22 15.19 -11.66 7.10
CA LYS A 22 15.47 -11.17 5.73
C LYS A 22 14.20 -11.00 4.94
N PRO A 23 14.03 -9.88 4.22
CA PRO A 23 12.86 -9.69 3.38
C PRO A 23 12.92 -10.57 2.14
N ASN A 24 11.80 -11.18 1.82
CA ASN A 24 11.59 -11.87 0.55
C ASN A 24 10.67 -11.00 -0.30
N ILE A 25 11.24 -10.33 -1.28
CA ILE A 25 10.52 -9.35 -2.10
C ILE A 25 10.24 -9.97 -3.47
N PRO A 26 8.97 -10.22 -3.81
CA PRO A 26 8.63 -10.76 -5.13
C PRO A 26 8.84 -9.70 -6.21
N ASN A 27 8.77 -10.12 -7.47
CA ASN A 27 8.90 -9.19 -8.60
C ASN A 27 7.68 -8.27 -8.75
N ASN A 28 6.56 -8.64 -8.14
CA ASN A 28 5.30 -7.92 -8.22
C ASN A 28 4.73 -7.67 -6.83
N PRO A 29 5.46 -6.93 -5.96
CA PRO A 29 5.04 -6.77 -4.58
C PRO A 29 3.78 -5.94 -4.45
N ILE A 30 2.98 -6.25 -3.42
CA ILE A 30 1.87 -5.41 -3.00
C ILE A 30 2.40 -4.38 -2.01
N VAL A 31 2.25 -3.11 -2.33
CA VAL A 31 2.76 -2.01 -1.51
C VAL A 31 1.60 -1.11 -1.08
N PRO A 32 1.26 -1.09 0.20
CA PRO A 32 0.21 -0.21 0.69
C PRO A 32 0.67 1.24 0.67
N PHE A 33 -0.25 2.15 0.41
CA PHE A 33 0.03 3.57 0.45
C PHE A 33 -1.13 4.33 1.08
N ILE A 34 -0.83 5.48 1.65
CA ILE A 34 -1.81 6.42 2.16
C ILE A 34 -1.65 7.69 1.33
N ARG A 35 -2.72 8.08 0.64
CA ARG A 35 -2.70 9.34 -0.12
C ARG A 35 -2.58 10.54 0.81
N GLY A 36 -3.24 10.46 1.96
CA GLY A 36 -3.26 11.56 2.92
C GLY A 36 -4.22 12.67 2.50
N ASP A 37 -4.19 13.74 3.29
CA ASP A 37 -5.05 14.90 3.10
C ASP A 37 -4.25 16.08 2.55
N GLY A 38 -4.93 17.19 2.27
CA GLY A 38 -4.28 18.41 1.81
C GLY A 38 -3.46 18.20 0.55
N THR A 39 -2.18 18.50 0.62
CA THR A 39 -1.26 18.39 -0.54
C THR A 39 -1.06 16.96 -1.00
N GLY A 40 -1.36 15.96 -0.17
CA GLY A 40 -1.25 14.55 -0.56
C GLY A 40 -2.10 14.21 -1.77
N VAL A 41 -3.22 14.91 -1.95
CA VAL A 41 -4.10 14.73 -3.11
C VAL A 41 -3.38 15.01 -4.43
N ASP A 42 -2.44 15.96 -4.42
CA ASP A 42 -1.65 16.31 -5.61
C ASP A 42 -0.32 15.58 -5.66
N ILE A 43 0.32 15.41 -4.51
CA ILE A 43 1.66 14.80 -4.42
C ILE A 43 1.62 13.32 -4.76
N TRP A 44 0.62 12.58 -4.29
CA TRP A 44 0.61 11.14 -4.50
C TRP A 44 0.50 10.74 -5.97
N PRO A 45 -0.44 11.29 -6.77
CA PRO A 45 -0.49 10.91 -8.19
C PRO A 45 0.80 11.18 -8.93
N ALA A 46 1.46 12.32 -8.64
CA ALA A 46 2.75 12.64 -9.25
C ALA A 46 3.82 11.64 -8.83
N THR A 47 3.86 11.27 -7.55
CA THR A 47 4.81 10.29 -7.02
C THR A 47 4.62 8.93 -7.69
N GLN A 48 3.39 8.48 -7.82
CA GLN A 48 3.09 7.19 -8.44
C GLN A 48 3.57 7.15 -9.89
N ILE A 49 3.33 8.19 -10.64
CA ILE A 49 3.78 8.27 -12.04
C ILE A 49 5.30 8.14 -12.13
N VAL A 50 6.02 8.84 -11.26
CA VAL A 50 7.49 8.80 -11.27
C VAL A 50 8.01 7.42 -10.89
N LEU A 51 7.47 6.84 -9.82
CA LEU A 51 7.92 5.52 -9.35
C LEU A 51 7.62 4.43 -10.37
N ASP A 52 6.43 4.42 -10.94
CA ASP A 52 6.07 3.41 -11.94
C ASP A 52 6.93 3.53 -13.20
N ALA A 53 7.21 4.75 -13.63
CA ALA A 53 8.08 4.99 -14.79
C ALA A 53 9.51 4.55 -14.51
N ALA A 54 10.03 4.82 -13.31
CA ALA A 54 11.38 4.42 -12.93
C ALA A 54 11.52 2.90 -12.91
N ILE A 55 10.54 2.20 -12.38
CA ILE A 55 10.55 0.73 -12.32
C ILE A 55 10.45 0.16 -13.73
N LYS A 56 9.59 0.70 -14.57
CA LYS A 56 9.46 0.25 -15.94
C LYS A 56 10.75 0.45 -16.73
N LYS A 57 11.41 1.59 -16.54
CA LYS A 57 12.68 1.87 -17.22
C LYS A 57 13.80 0.95 -16.73
N SER A 58 13.82 0.63 -15.46
CA SER A 58 14.88 -0.20 -14.86
C SER A 58 14.69 -1.68 -15.11
N TYR A 59 13.46 -2.18 -15.13
CA TYR A 59 13.16 -3.61 -15.15
C TYR A 59 12.26 -4.05 -16.32
N GLY A 60 11.78 -3.12 -17.13
CA GLY A 60 10.82 -3.45 -18.19
C GLY A 60 9.52 -4.00 -17.62
N ASN A 61 9.11 -5.16 -18.12
CA ASN A 61 7.90 -5.82 -17.61
C ASN A 61 8.20 -6.89 -16.57
N GLU A 62 9.46 -7.04 -16.16
CA GLU A 62 9.86 -8.07 -15.20
C GLU A 62 9.42 -7.78 -13.79
N LYS A 63 9.34 -6.51 -13.43
CA LYS A 63 8.95 -6.07 -12.08
C LYS A 63 7.90 -4.96 -12.15
N LYS A 64 6.97 -4.99 -11.20
CA LYS A 64 5.90 -4.01 -11.11
C LYS A 64 5.43 -3.91 -9.66
N ILE A 65 5.19 -2.68 -9.18
CA ILE A 65 4.56 -2.49 -7.89
C ILE A 65 3.04 -2.56 -8.06
N ASN A 66 2.38 -3.35 -7.23
CA ASN A 66 0.93 -3.39 -7.14
C ASN A 66 0.50 -2.55 -5.95
N TRP A 67 0.08 -1.33 -6.23
CA TRP A 67 -0.29 -0.37 -5.21
C TRP A 67 -1.60 -0.76 -4.55
N PHE A 68 -1.64 -0.69 -3.22
CA PHE A 68 -2.82 -1.01 -2.43
C PHE A 68 -3.17 0.17 -1.53
N LYS A 69 -4.24 0.88 -1.85
CA LYS A 69 -4.65 2.06 -1.10
C LYS A 69 -5.20 1.68 0.26
N VAL A 70 -4.64 2.25 1.31
CA VAL A 70 -5.18 2.19 2.66
C VAL A 70 -5.47 3.61 3.12
N TYR A 71 -6.25 3.76 4.16
CA TYR A 71 -6.86 5.03 4.50
C TYR A 71 -6.40 5.54 5.86
N ALA A 72 -6.13 6.84 5.94
CA ALA A 72 -5.90 7.55 7.20
C ALA A 72 -6.30 9.01 6.98
N GLY A 73 -6.71 9.69 8.03
CA GLY A 73 -7.11 11.08 7.98
C GLY A 73 -8.55 11.27 7.55
N ASP A 74 -8.83 12.39 6.88
CA ASP A 74 -10.20 12.74 6.48
C ASP A 74 -10.81 11.74 5.51
N GLU A 75 -10.01 11.21 4.59
CA GLU A 75 -10.46 10.23 3.63
C GLU A 75 -10.92 8.93 4.32
N ALA A 76 -10.25 8.54 5.40
CA ALA A 76 -10.67 7.41 6.21
C ALA A 76 -12.03 7.66 6.86
N CYS A 77 -12.27 8.86 7.34
CA CYS A 77 -13.56 9.22 7.92
C CYS A 77 -14.70 9.15 6.92
N GLU A 78 -14.45 9.51 5.67
CA GLU A 78 -15.45 9.42 4.61
C GLU A 78 -15.88 7.98 4.34
N LEU A 79 -14.93 7.04 4.39
CA LEU A 79 -15.21 5.64 4.09
C LEU A 79 -15.69 4.85 5.31
N TYR A 80 -15.08 5.09 6.47
CA TYR A 80 -15.28 4.28 7.68
C TYR A 80 -16.17 4.92 8.73
N GLY A 81 -16.47 6.22 8.61
CA GLY A 81 -17.34 6.93 9.53
C GLY A 81 -16.62 8.05 10.27
N THR A 82 -17.42 8.93 10.86
CA THR A 82 -16.95 10.13 11.55
C THR A 82 -15.96 9.76 12.67
N TYR A 83 -14.86 10.51 12.74
CA TYR A 83 -13.78 10.33 13.71
C TYR A 83 -12.95 9.04 13.56
N ASN A 84 -13.17 8.24 12.52
CA ASN A 84 -12.35 7.07 12.29
C ASN A 84 -11.15 7.43 11.41
N TYR A 85 -10.20 8.16 11.98
CA TYR A 85 -9.04 8.67 11.26
C TYR A 85 -7.97 7.62 10.98
N LEU A 86 -8.00 6.50 11.70
CA LEU A 86 -7.06 5.41 11.49
C LEU A 86 -7.78 4.08 11.63
N PRO A 87 -8.40 3.59 10.56
CA PRO A 87 -9.17 2.35 10.62
C PRO A 87 -8.32 1.14 10.99
N GLN A 88 -8.93 0.16 11.61
CA GLN A 88 -8.26 -1.09 11.94
C GLN A 88 -7.74 -1.79 10.69
N ASP A 89 -8.46 -1.68 9.55
CA ASP A 89 -8.01 -2.22 8.26
C ASP A 89 -6.62 -1.71 7.89
N THR A 90 -6.37 -0.41 8.09
CA THR A 90 -5.08 0.20 7.77
C THR A 90 -3.97 -0.36 8.66
N ILE A 91 -4.25 -0.49 9.96
CA ILE A 91 -3.29 -1.06 10.90
C ILE A 91 -2.97 -2.51 10.52
N GLU A 92 -3.98 -3.31 10.20
CA GLU A 92 -3.78 -4.69 9.80
C GLU A 92 -3.00 -4.80 8.49
N ALA A 93 -3.29 -3.93 7.52
CA ALA A 93 -2.57 -3.91 6.26
C ALA A 93 -1.09 -3.60 6.46
N ILE A 94 -0.77 -2.60 7.27
CA ILE A 94 0.62 -2.23 7.55
C ILE A 94 1.36 -3.38 8.20
N LYS A 95 0.73 -4.07 9.16
CA LYS A 95 1.34 -5.21 9.84
C LYS A 95 1.58 -6.40 8.91
N HIS A 96 0.61 -6.73 8.09
CA HIS A 96 0.65 -7.98 7.32
C HIS A 96 1.34 -7.87 5.97
N LEU A 97 1.48 -6.65 5.43
CA LEU A 97 2.15 -6.46 4.15
C LEU A 97 3.65 -6.27 4.27
N SER A 98 4.17 -6.35 5.48
CA SER A 98 5.61 -6.45 5.79
C SER A 98 6.47 -5.28 5.31
N LEU A 99 5.89 -4.10 5.11
CA LEU A 99 6.66 -2.92 4.74
C LEU A 99 7.30 -2.25 5.96
N ILE A 100 6.71 -2.45 7.14
CA ILE A 100 7.28 -1.97 8.39
C ILE A 100 7.53 -3.20 9.25
N HIS A 101 8.79 -3.46 9.50
CA HIS A 101 9.20 -4.57 10.35
C HIS A 101 9.54 -4.03 11.73
N ILE A 102 8.69 -4.35 12.67
CA ILE A 102 8.88 -3.94 14.07
C ILE A 102 9.30 -5.15 14.89
#